data_4aa5203f1e50bae93e336f0f010b4815
#
_entry.id   4aa5203f1e50bae93e336f0f010b4815
#
_cell.length_a   1.000
_cell.length_b   1.000
_cell.length_c   1.000
_cell.angle_alpha   90.00
_cell.angle_beta   90.00
_cell.angle_gamma   90.00
#
_symmetry.space_group_name_H-M   'P 1'
#
loop_
_entity.id
_entity.type
_entity.pdbx_description
1 polymer ?
#
loop_
_entity_poly.entity_id
_entity_poly.type
_entity_poly.pdbx_seq_one_letter_code
_entity_poly.pdbx_strand_id
1 'polypeptide(L)'
;MTERILEVNDLHVSFDITAGEVQAVRGVDFYLNKGETLAIVGESGSGKSVTTKAITKLFQGDTGRIKKGEILFLGEDLAKKPENELIKLRGKDISMIFQDPMTSLNPTMQIGKQVMEPLIKHKNYSKAQAKKIGRASCRERVFRAV
;
A
#
# COMPACT_ATOMS: atom_id res chain seq x y z
N MET A 1 -17.00 -1.64 22.08
CA MET A 1 -17.04 -2.13 20.69
C MET A 1 -15.70 -1.82 20.06
N THR A 2 -15.03 -2.81 19.47
CA THR A 2 -13.75 -2.61 18.76
C THR A 2 -14.02 -1.85 17.46
N GLU A 3 -13.30 -0.74 17.25
CA GLU A 3 -13.40 0.11 16.07
C GLU A 3 -12.77 -0.61 14.87
N ARG A 4 -13.58 -0.93 13.85
CA ARG A 4 -13.07 -1.48 12.58
C ARG A 4 -12.43 -0.37 11.76
N ILE A 5 -11.17 -0.59 11.36
CA ILE A 5 -10.42 0.36 10.54
C ILE A 5 -10.38 -0.03 9.07
N LEU A 6 -10.50 -1.33 8.77
CA LEU A 6 -10.55 -1.87 7.41
C LEU A 6 -11.60 -2.99 7.35
N GLU A 7 -12.45 -2.95 6.32
CA GLU A 7 -13.37 -4.04 5.99
C GLU A 7 -13.27 -4.31 4.49
N VAL A 8 -13.13 -5.56 4.14
CA VAL A 8 -13.10 -6.03 2.76
C VAL A 8 -14.24 -7.01 2.59
N ASN A 9 -15.15 -6.71 1.68
CA ASN A 9 -16.38 -7.47 1.48
C ASN A 9 -16.45 -7.96 0.03
N ASP A 10 -16.56 -9.27 -0.16
CA ASP A 10 -16.74 -9.95 -1.44
C ASP A 10 -15.77 -9.44 -2.53
N LEU A 11 -14.49 -9.31 -2.18
CA LEU A 11 -13.48 -8.75 -3.07
C LEU A 11 -13.14 -9.68 -4.22
N HIS A 12 -13.34 -9.22 -5.45
CA HIS A 12 -12.93 -9.88 -6.67
C HIS A 12 -11.94 -9.02 -7.44
N VAL A 13 -10.78 -9.58 -7.77
CA VAL A 13 -9.74 -8.89 -8.55
C VAL A 13 -9.34 -9.72 -9.74
N SER A 14 -9.31 -9.09 -10.90
CA SER A 14 -8.88 -9.70 -12.17
C SER A 14 -7.81 -8.87 -12.84
N PHE A 15 -7.04 -9.56 -13.68
CA PHE A 15 -6.05 -8.94 -14.57
C PHE A 15 -6.40 -9.25 -16.02
N ASP A 16 -6.44 -8.21 -16.85
CA ASP A 16 -6.59 -8.36 -18.29
C ASP A 16 -5.21 -8.65 -18.90
N ILE A 17 -5.02 -9.84 -19.45
CA ILE A 17 -3.80 -10.27 -20.14
C ILE A 17 -4.10 -10.56 -21.61
N THR A 18 -3.06 -10.66 -22.44
CA THR A 18 -3.21 -10.93 -23.89
C THR A 18 -4.01 -12.22 -24.20
N ALA A 19 -3.94 -13.19 -23.30
CA ALA A 19 -4.65 -14.46 -23.42
C ALA A 19 -6.08 -14.46 -22.83
N GLY A 20 -6.56 -13.32 -22.31
CA GLY A 20 -7.87 -13.19 -21.69
C GLY A 20 -7.82 -12.62 -20.27
N GLU A 21 -8.84 -12.87 -19.47
CA GLU A 21 -8.96 -12.42 -18.10
C GLU A 21 -8.50 -13.50 -17.09
N VAL A 22 -7.63 -13.10 -16.16
CA VAL A 22 -7.20 -13.96 -15.04
C VAL A 22 -7.82 -13.43 -13.74
N GLN A 23 -8.69 -14.23 -13.13
CA GLN A 23 -9.29 -13.95 -11.84
C GLN A 23 -8.31 -14.35 -10.72
N ALA A 24 -7.64 -13.36 -10.13
CA ALA A 24 -6.64 -13.58 -9.09
C ALA A 24 -7.23 -13.64 -7.68
N VAL A 25 -8.36 -12.96 -7.44
CA VAL A 25 -9.13 -13.01 -6.17
C VAL A 25 -10.59 -13.24 -6.52
N ARG A 26 -11.25 -14.16 -5.80
CA ARG A 26 -12.58 -14.67 -6.14
C ARG A 26 -13.52 -14.66 -4.94
N GLY A 27 -13.82 -13.49 -4.41
CA GLY A 27 -14.70 -13.32 -3.27
C GLY A 27 -13.98 -13.58 -1.94
N VAL A 28 -13.30 -12.56 -1.42
CA VAL A 28 -12.58 -12.62 -0.14
C VAL A 28 -13.18 -11.60 0.81
N ASP A 29 -13.47 -12.06 2.04
CA ASP A 29 -14.02 -11.26 3.11
C ASP A 29 -13.08 -11.28 4.32
N PHE A 30 -12.76 -10.11 4.86
CA PHE A 30 -12.06 -9.96 6.15
C PHE A 30 -12.18 -8.55 6.68
N TYR A 31 -11.85 -8.39 7.94
CA TYR A 31 -11.79 -7.07 8.58
C TYR A 31 -10.57 -6.96 9.48
N LEU A 32 -10.21 -5.73 9.82
CA LEU A 32 -9.13 -5.41 10.74
C LEU A 32 -9.62 -4.35 11.73
N ASN A 33 -9.50 -4.66 13.01
CA ASN A 33 -9.80 -3.71 14.08
C ASN A 33 -8.58 -2.85 14.41
N LYS A 34 -8.84 -1.70 15.01
CA LYS A 34 -7.78 -0.81 15.49
C LYS A 34 -6.90 -1.50 16.53
N GLY A 35 -5.57 -1.44 16.29
CA GLY A 35 -4.56 -2.08 17.14
C GLY A 35 -4.42 -3.59 16.93
N GLU A 36 -5.12 -4.17 15.99
CA GLU A 36 -5.04 -5.59 15.66
C GLU A 36 -4.00 -5.86 14.56
N THR A 37 -3.51 -7.09 14.52
CA THR A 37 -2.67 -7.62 13.45
C THR A 37 -3.36 -8.79 12.78
N LEU A 38 -3.58 -8.70 11.46
CA LEU A 38 -4.16 -9.77 10.64
C LEU A 38 -3.08 -10.42 9.78
N ALA A 39 -2.94 -11.74 9.86
CA ALA A 39 -2.07 -12.51 9.00
C ALA A 39 -2.86 -13.18 7.87
N ILE A 40 -2.47 -12.95 6.61
CA ILE A 40 -3.02 -13.63 5.44
C ILE A 40 -2.04 -14.72 5.01
N VAL A 41 -2.42 -15.98 5.18
CA VAL A 41 -1.59 -17.15 4.88
C VAL A 41 -2.16 -17.94 3.71
N GLY A 42 -1.32 -18.70 3.01
CA GLY A 42 -1.73 -19.54 1.88
C GLY A 42 -0.53 -19.84 0.98
N GLU A 43 -0.73 -20.72 0.00
CA GLU A 43 0.30 -21.15 -0.96
C GLU A 43 0.73 -20.02 -1.92
N SER A 44 1.86 -20.23 -2.63
CA SER A 44 2.27 -19.29 -3.69
C SER A 44 1.20 -19.25 -4.78
N GLY A 45 0.87 -18.05 -5.28
CA GLY A 45 -0.17 -17.86 -6.29
C GLY A 45 -1.61 -17.80 -5.76
N SER A 46 -1.86 -17.99 -4.46
CA SER A 46 -3.22 -17.96 -3.89
C SER A 46 -3.88 -16.56 -3.79
N GLY A 47 -3.27 -15.52 -4.36
CA GLY A 47 -3.85 -14.17 -4.40
C GLY A 47 -3.52 -13.26 -3.23
N LYS A 48 -2.75 -13.69 -2.21
CA LYS A 48 -2.42 -12.88 -1.02
C LYS A 48 -1.89 -11.47 -1.33
N SER A 49 -0.84 -11.42 -2.15
CA SER A 49 -0.22 -10.14 -2.54
C SER A 49 -1.14 -9.29 -3.42
N VAL A 50 -2.01 -9.92 -4.19
CA VAL A 50 -3.01 -9.21 -5.00
C VAL A 50 -4.07 -8.60 -4.10
N THR A 51 -4.55 -9.35 -3.10
CA THR A 51 -5.52 -8.87 -2.11
C THR A 51 -5.00 -7.64 -1.35
N THR A 52 -3.76 -7.70 -0.85
CA THR A 52 -3.17 -6.55 -0.13
C THR A 52 -2.91 -5.35 -1.05
N LYS A 53 -2.47 -5.57 -2.30
CA LYS A 53 -2.32 -4.50 -3.30
C LYS A 53 -3.66 -3.89 -3.70
N ALA A 54 -4.75 -4.66 -3.70
CA ALA A 54 -6.08 -4.16 -4.01
C ALA A 54 -6.55 -3.10 -3.01
N ILE A 55 -6.21 -3.24 -1.71
CA ILE A 55 -6.57 -2.27 -0.68
C ILE A 55 -6.06 -0.87 -1.03
N THR A 56 -4.85 -0.77 -1.57
CA THR A 56 -4.25 0.49 -1.96
C THR A 56 -4.40 0.81 -3.45
N LYS A 57 -5.05 -0.07 -4.22
CA LYS A 57 -5.13 -0.03 -5.71
C LYS A 57 -3.74 0.13 -6.37
N LEU A 58 -2.69 -0.45 -5.77
CA LEU A 58 -1.32 -0.45 -6.31
C LEU A 58 -1.07 -1.71 -7.14
N PHE A 59 -1.79 -1.85 -8.25
CA PHE A 59 -1.53 -2.89 -9.24
C PHE A 59 -0.33 -2.52 -10.11
N GLN A 60 0.46 -3.50 -10.52
CA GLN A 60 1.50 -3.28 -11.51
C GLN A 60 0.88 -3.18 -12.90
N GLY A 61 1.08 -2.05 -13.58
CA GLY A 61 0.47 -1.74 -14.87
C GLY A 61 -1.03 -1.45 -14.76
N ASP A 62 -1.64 -1.16 -15.90
CA ASP A 62 -3.06 -0.79 -16.00
C ASP A 62 -4.01 -2.01 -16.14
N THR A 63 -3.49 -3.23 -15.92
CA THR A 63 -4.23 -4.47 -16.21
C THR A 63 -5.05 -4.98 -15.03
N GLY A 64 -4.70 -4.57 -13.80
CA GLY A 64 -5.39 -5.03 -12.58
C GLY A 64 -6.65 -4.23 -12.29
N ARG A 65 -7.79 -4.90 -12.07
CA ARG A 65 -9.08 -4.26 -11.78
C ARG A 65 -9.82 -4.95 -10.65
N ILE A 66 -10.43 -4.16 -9.78
CA ILE A 66 -11.43 -4.62 -8.83
C ILE A 66 -12.74 -4.78 -9.62
N LYS A 67 -13.19 -6.02 -9.80
CA LYS A 67 -14.42 -6.34 -10.56
C LYS A 67 -15.66 -6.25 -9.70
N LYS A 68 -15.55 -6.63 -8.42
CA LYS A 68 -16.66 -6.66 -7.47
C LYS A 68 -16.13 -6.54 -6.05
N GLY A 69 -17.01 -6.14 -5.13
CA GLY A 69 -16.70 -6.01 -3.73
C GLY A 69 -16.42 -4.58 -3.29
N GLU A 70 -16.22 -4.43 -2.01
CA GLU A 70 -15.98 -3.15 -1.34
C GLU A 70 -14.74 -3.22 -0.48
N ILE A 71 -14.03 -2.11 -0.38
CA ILE A 71 -12.86 -1.96 0.50
C ILE A 71 -13.11 -0.71 1.34
N LEU A 72 -13.66 -0.90 2.53
CA LEU A 72 -13.98 0.19 3.44
C LEU A 72 -12.80 0.48 4.36
N PHE A 73 -12.23 1.65 4.26
CA PHE A 73 -11.21 2.14 5.18
C PHE A 73 -11.77 3.33 5.95
N LEU A 74 -11.87 3.19 7.27
CA LEU A 74 -12.53 4.15 8.16
C LEU A 74 -13.94 4.55 7.67
N GLY A 75 -14.68 3.58 7.10
CA GLY A 75 -16.04 3.77 6.57
C GLY A 75 -16.10 4.31 5.13
N GLU A 76 -14.98 4.61 4.49
CA GLU A 76 -14.94 5.12 3.11
C GLU A 76 -14.49 4.03 2.11
N ASP A 77 -15.26 3.82 1.04
CA ASP A 77 -14.96 2.79 0.03
C ASP A 77 -13.81 3.20 -0.89
N LEU A 78 -12.64 2.62 -0.66
CA LEU A 78 -11.44 2.86 -1.46
C LEU A 78 -11.56 2.33 -2.90
N ALA A 79 -12.39 1.30 -3.14
CA ALA A 79 -12.55 0.73 -4.46
C ALA A 79 -13.17 1.75 -5.44
N LYS A 80 -14.06 2.61 -4.94
CA LYS A 80 -14.74 3.66 -5.72
C LYS A 80 -14.00 4.99 -5.77
N LYS A 81 -13.01 5.20 -4.87
CA LYS A 81 -12.27 6.48 -4.83
C LYS A 81 -11.44 6.73 -6.11
N PRO A 82 -11.43 7.97 -6.58
CA PRO A 82 -10.56 8.39 -7.68
C PRO A 82 -9.10 8.45 -7.22
N GLU A 83 -8.17 8.36 -8.17
CA GLU A 83 -6.72 8.28 -7.90
C GLU A 83 -6.18 9.49 -7.13
N ASN A 84 -6.67 10.68 -7.39
CA ASN A 84 -6.28 11.91 -6.70
C ASN A 84 -6.58 11.90 -5.21
N GLU A 85 -7.61 11.17 -4.76
CA GLU A 85 -7.92 10.97 -3.34
C GLU A 85 -7.07 9.87 -2.72
N LEU A 86 -6.87 8.75 -3.45
CA LEU A 86 -6.01 7.66 -3.00
C LEU A 86 -4.57 8.09 -2.77
N ILE A 87 -4.03 8.98 -3.61
CA ILE A 87 -2.69 9.56 -3.44
C ILE A 87 -2.55 10.30 -2.10
N LYS A 88 -3.62 10.91 -1.58
CA LYS A 88 -3.58 11.61 -0.28
C LYS A 88 -3.53 10.64 0.91
N LEU A 89 -4.13 9.46 0.76
CA LEU A 89 -4.16 8.42 1.78
C LEU A 89 -2.86 7.60 1.79
N ARG A 90 -2.33 7.30 0.60
CA ARG A 90 -1.09 6.52 0.45
C ARG A 90 0.11 7.26 1.04
N GLY A 91 0.83 6.59 1.92
CA GLY A 91 2.00 7.13 2.62
C GLY A 91 1.69 7.99 3.83
N LYS A 92 0.43 8.37 4.05
CA LYS A 92 -0.03 9.12 5.23
C LYS A 92 -0.82 8.20 6.19
N ASP A 93 -1.90 7.62 5.69
CA ASP A 93 -2.85 6.83 6.48
C ASP A 93 -2.69 5.32 6.21
N ILE A 94 -2.33 4.94 4.97
CA ILE A 94 -2.04 3.56 4.57
C ILE A 94 -0.65 3.49 3.95
N SER A 95 0.17 2.56 4.40
CA SER A 95 1.51 2.29 3.84
C SER A 95 1.66 0.82 3.50
N MET A 96 2.51 0.52 2.51
CA MET A 96 2.84 -0.84 2.09
C MET A 96 4.35 -1.06 2.07
N ILE A 97 4.80 -2.20 2.58
CA ILE A 97 6.17 -2.66 2.45
C ILE A 97 6.17 -3.77 1.39
N PHE A 98 6.90 -3.57 0.31
CA PHE A 98 7.02 -4.55 -0.77
C PHE A 98 8.06 -5.62 -0.45
N GLN A 99 7.88 -6.82 -1.02
CA GLN A 99 8.78 -7.97 -0.80
C GLN A 99 10.19 -7.75 -1.34
N ASP A 100 10.32 -7.01 -2.45
CA ASP A 100 11.61 -6.74 -3.07
C ASP A 100 12.16 -5.39 -2.61
N PRO A 101 13.18 -5.37 -1.74
CA PRO A 101 13.80 -4.14 -1.29
C PRO A 101 14.65 -3.47 -2.38
N MET A 102 15.10 -4.21 -3.40
CA MET A 102 15.98 -3.68 -4.45
C MET A 102 15.25 -2.71 -5.38
N THR A 103 13.95 -2.93 -5.60
CA THR A 103 13.11 -2.04 -6.42
C THR A 103 12.45 -0.92 -5.61
N SER A 104 12.65 -0.88 -4.29
CA SER A 104 12.03 0.12 -3.40
C SER A 104 12.58 1.53 -3.58
N LEU A 105 13.82 1.64 -4.07
CA LEU A 105 14.48 2.92 -4.34
C LEU A 105 14.66 3.12 -5.84
N ASN A 106 14.35 4.31 -6.32
CA ASN A 106 14.62 4.69 -7.70
C ASN A 106 16.15 4.94 -7.87
N PRO A 107 16.87 4.12 -8.67
CA PRO A 107 18.32 4.24 -8.83
C PRO A 107 18.77 5.55 -9.52
N THR A 108 17.86 6.21 -10.25
CA THR A 108 18.17 7.47 -10.94
C THR A 108 17.99 8.70 -10.04
N MET A 109 17.47 8.53 -8.83
CA MET A 109 17.24 9.61 -7.87
C MET A 109 18.15 9.48 -6.66
N GLN A 110 18.63 10.61 -6.16
CA GLN A 110 19.37 10.65 -4.90
C GLN A 110 18.54 10.12 -3.73
N ILE A 111 19.10 9.20 -2.94
CA ILE A 111 18.43 8.60 -1.77
C ILE A 111 17.89 9.68 -0.82
N GLY A 112 18.67 10.72 -0.56
CA GLY A 112 18.24 11.83 0.31
C GLY A 112 16.95 12.53 -0.16
N LYS A 113 16.74 12.65 -1.48
CA LYS A 113 15.52 13.22 -2.04
C LYS A 113 14.33 12.28 -1.81
N GLN A 114 14.51 10.98 -2.03
CA GLN A 114 13.47 9.96 -1.84
C GLN A 114 13.03 9.87 -0.37
N VAL A 115 13.98 9.90 0.57
CA VAL A 115 13.66 9.88 2.02
C VAL A 115 12.95 11.16 2.49
N MET A 116 13.28 12.31 1.89
CA MET A 116 12.64 13.58 2.24
C MET A 116 11.24 13.76 1.63
N GLU A 117 10.95 13.09 0.51
CA GLU A 117 9.70 13.28 -0.23
C GLU A 117 8.43 13.07 0.62
N PRO A 118 8.27 11.98 1.38
CA PRO A 118 7.10 11.80 2.24
C PRO A 118 6.95 12.88 3.32
N LEU A 119 8.06 13.37 3.86
CA LEU A 119 8.05 14.42 4.87
C LEU A 119 7.56 15.76 4.31
N ILE A 120 7.99 16.09 3.11
CA ILE A 120 7.56 17.32 2.41
C ILE A 120 6.12 17.18 1.97
N LYS A 121 5.75 16.05 1.35
CA LYS A 121 4.43 15.84 0.74
C LYS A 121 3.30 15.68 1.77
N HIS A 122 3.52 14.93 2.84
CA HIS A 122 2.47 14.58 3.80
C HIS A 122 2.55 15.31 5.13
N LYS A 123 3.72 15.82 5.49
CA LYS A 123 3.93 16.53 6.78
C LYS A 123 4.20 18.03 6.63
N ASN A 124 4.24 18.53 5.39
CA ASN A 124 4.50 19.94 5.07
C ASN A 124 5.82 20.49 5.65
N TYR A 125 6.82 19.62 5.86
CA TYR A 125 8.12 20.06 6.33
C TYR A 125 8.86 20.85 5.24
N SER A 126 9.60 21.89 5.65
CA SER A 126 10.56 22.54 4.76
C SER A 126 11.67 21.58 4.34
N LYS A 127 12.32 21.83 3.20
CA LYS A 127 13.45 21.02 2.73
C LYS A 127 14.55 20.89 3.78
N ALA A 128 14.83 21.95 4.55
CA ALA A 128 15.84 21.95 5.60
C ALA A 128 15.46 21.01 6.76
N GLN A 129 14.23 21.07 7.22
CA GLN A 129 13.70 20.19 8.26
C GLN A 129 13.68 18.71 7.78
N ALA A 130 13.15 18.46 6.59
CA ALA A 130 13.10 17.11 6.01
C ALA A 130 14.50 16.49 5.86
N LYS A 131 15.51 17.30 5.45
CA LYS A 131 16.91 16.87 5.34
C LYS A 131 17.52 16.49 6.70
N LYS A 132 17.22 17.26 7.75
CA LYS A 132 17.69 16.95 9.13
C LYS A 132 17.10 15.63 9.62
N ILE A 133 15.78 15.42 9.46
CA ILE A 133 15.08 14.19 9.85
C ILE A 133 15.57 13.00 9.02
N GLY A 134 15.67 13.13 7.70
CA GLY A 134 16.14 12.07 6.80
C GLY A 134 17.56 11.59 7.14
N ARG A 135 18.48 12.52 7.46
CA ARG A 135 19.84 12.17 7.92
C ARG A 135 19.83 11.40 9.23
N ALA A 136 19.01 11.82 10.21
CA ALA A 136 18.87 11.13 11.49
C ALA A 136 18.36 9.70 11.30
N SER A 137 17.29 9.52 10.50
CA SER A 137 16.71 8.20 10.21
C SER A 137 17.70 7.26 9.51
N CYS A 138 18.46 7.74 8.53
CA CYS A 138 19.48 6.94 7.88
C CYS A 138 20.60 6.54 8.85
N ARG A 139 21.05 7.44 9.72
CA ARG A 139 22.11 7.17 10.69
C ARG A 139 21.68 6.14 11.74
N GLU A 140 20.47 6.22 12.26
CA GLU A 140 19.96 5.32 13.28
C GLU A 140 19.77 3.89 12.75
N ARG A 141 19.34 3.72 11.49
CA ARG A 141 19.19 2.39 10.87
C ARG A 141 20.52 1.70 10.60
N VAL A 142 21.58 2.43 10.26
CA VAL A 142 22.91 1.86 10.06
C VAL A 142 23.48 1.30 11.36
N PHE A 143 23.18 1.92 12.50
CA PHE A 143 23.64 1.42 13.81
C PHE A 143 22.85 0.24 14.36
N ARG A 144 21.63 -0.04 13.87
CA ARG A 144 20.82 -1.19 14.29
C ARG A 144 20.97 -2.43 13.41
N ALA A 145 21.72 -2.35 12.33
CA ALA A 145 21.97 -3.44 11.38
C ALA A 145 23.33 -4.12 11.57
N VAL A 146 24.04 -3.84 12.69
CA VAL A 146 25.30 -4.50 13.11
C VAL A 146 25.06 -5.31 14.37
#